data_9e6babdc60dd77b2ddb7d20a0bfd4cd2
#
_entry.id   9e6babdc60dd77b2ddb7d20a0bfd4cd2
#
_cell.length_a   1.000
_cell.length_b   1.000
_cell.length_c   1.000
_cell.angle_alpha   90.00
_cell.angle_beta   90.00
_cell.angle_gamma   90.00
#
_symmetry.space_group_name_H-M   'P 1'
#
loop_
_entity.id
_entity.type
_entity.pdbx_description
1 polymer ?
#
loop_
_entity_poly.entity_id
_entity_poly.type
_entity_poly.pdbx_seq_one_letter_code
_entity_poly.pdbx_strand_id
1 'polypeptide(L)'
;MKYRKFKQNKLWRDKLVDLMNQNQSKIHYKELDDQEFIEQLKIKLLEEAQEVCCTNTKEDLIEELADILEIISAFCTVQNIAFQEIINIKNKKHNNRGGFEGRKFVTIAEHPIGSFGEKYCLNDPEKYPEILD
;
A
#
# COMPACT_ATOMS: atom_id res chain seq x y z
N MET A 1 -33.59 1.40 21.83
CA MET A 1 -32.82 2.09 20.79
C MET A 1 -32.88 1.31 19.49
N LYS A 2 -33.12 1.97 18.40
CA LYS A 2 -33.13 1.31 17.08
C LYS A 2 -31.75 1.39 16.46
N TYR A 3 -31.36 0.34 15.71
CA TYR A 3 -30.07 0.25 15.05
C TYR A 3 -30.25 0.03 13.55
N ARG A 4 -29.32 0.59 12.79
CA ARG A 4 -29.14 0.29 11.35
C ARG A 4 -27.85 -0.49 11.20
N LYS A 5 -27.85 -1.50 10.34
CA LYS A 5 -26.70 -2.39 10.14
C LYS A 5 -26.01 -2.06 8.84
N PHE A 6 -24.68 -1.98 8.90
CA PHE A 6 -23.85 -1.69 7.73
C PHE A 6 -22.78 -2.76 7.60
N LYS A 7 -22.71 -3.38 6.44
CA LYS A 7 -21.68 -4.38 6.15
C LYS A 7 -20.33 -3.66 6.05
N GLN A 8 -19.31 -4.20 6.69
CA GLN A 8 -17.97 -3.62 6.71
C GLN A 8 -16.97 -4.51 5.97
N ASN A 9 -16.71 -5.71 6.49
CA ASN A 9 -15.76 -6.69 5.93
C ASN A 9 -14.39 -6.10 5.64
N LYS A 10 -13.81 -5.38 6.60
CA LYS A 10 -12.50 -4.75 6.50
C LYS A 10 -11.84 -4.68 7.86
N LEU A 11 -10.53 -4.51 7.86
CA LEU A 11 -9.78 -4.27 9.09
C LEU A 11 -10.10 -2.89 9.66
N TRP A 12 -10.25 -2.82 10.98
CA TRP A 12 -10.37 -1.58 11.74
C TRP A 12 -9.18 -1.47 12.69
N ARG A 13 -8.79 -0.27 13.02
CA ARG A 13 -7.83 -0.02 14.10
C ARG A 13 -8.44 -0.51 15.43
N ASP A 14 -7.61 -1.16 16.25
CA ASP A 14 -8.09 -1.86 17.46
C ASP A 14 -8.90 -0.98 18.39
N LYS A 15 -8.36 0.19 18.73
CA LYS A 15 -9.03 1.10 19.66
C LYS A 15 -10.32 1.69 19.11
N LEU A 16 -10.47 1.75 17.81
CA LEU A 16 -11.70 2.25 17.19
C LEU A 16 -12.88 1.31 17.47
N VAL A 17 -12.64 0.00 17.46
CA VAL A 17 -13.65 -1.00 17.82
C VAL A 17 -14.18 -0.72 19.24
N ASP A 18 -13.26 -0.55 20.19
CA ASP A 18 -13.62 -0.28 21.60
C ASP A 18 -14.33 1.05 21.77
N LEU A 19 -13.83 2.09 21.11
CA LEU A 19 -14.43 3.44 21.17
C LEU A 19 -15.87 3.45 20.65
N MET A 20 -16.12 2.77 19.53
CA MET A 20 -17.47 2.69 18.97
C MET A 20 -18.41 1.89 19.87
N ASN A 21 -17.93 0.78 20.45
CA ASN A 21 -18.72 0.01 21.40
C ASN A 21 -19.05 0.82 22.68
N GLN A 22 -18.11 1.63 23.16
CA GLN A 22 -18.34 2.53 24.30
C GLN A 22 -19.37 3.61 23.98
N ASN A 23 -19.50 4.00 22.72
CA ASN A 23 -20.43 5.01 22.24
C ASN A 23 -21.74 4.39 21.73
N GLN A 24 -22.13 3.24 22.28
CA GLN A 24 -23.40 2.54 22.02
C GLN A 24 -23.52 1.87 20.66
N SER A 25 -22.50 1.89 19.82
CA SER A 25 -22.47 1.07 18.61
C SER A 25 -22.28 -0.39 19.00
N LYS A 26 -22.66 -1.29 18.11
CA LYS A 26 -22.45 -2.74 18.27
C LYS A 26 -21.56 -3.21 17.14
N ILE A 27 -20.29 -3.39 17.42
CA ILE A 27 -19.31 -3.78 16.43
C ILE A 27 -19.05 -5.28 16.56
N HIS A 28 -19.39 -5.99 15.49
CA HIS A 28 -19.18 -7.44 15.41
C HIS A 28 -17.91 -7.70 14.60
N TYR A 29 -16.98 -8.41 15.17
CA TYR A 29 -15.70 -8.70 14.54
C TYR A 29 -15.20 -10.09 14.89
N LYS A 30 -14.23 -10.56 14.13
CA LYS A 30 -13.45 -11.76 14.45
C LYS A 30 -11.97 -11.43 14.36
N GLU A 31 -11.16 -12.13 15.12
CA GLU A 31 -9.71 -12.01 15.01
C GLU A 31 -9.23 -12.99 13.94
N LEU A 32 -8.37 -12.47 13.04
CA LEU A 32 -7.85 -13.25 11.91
C LEU A 32 -6.57 -13.99 12.29
N ASP A 33 -6.33 -15.13 11.65
CA ASP A 33 -5.02 -15.76 11.70
C ASP A 33 -4.01 -14.95 10.87
N ASP A 34 -2.72 -15.31 10.94
CA ASP A 34 -1.67 -14.56 10.27
C ASP A 34 -1.88 -14.46 8.76
N GLN A 35 -2.27 -15.55 8.11
CA GLN A 35 -2.46 -15.56 6.65
C GLN A 35 -3.63 -14.69 6.23
N GLU A 36 -4.77 -14.83 6.88
CA GLU A 36 -5.95 -14.00 6.62
C GLU A 36 -5.64 -12.51 6.88
N PHE A 37 -4.90 -12.25 7.95
CA PHE A 37 -4.51 -10.88 8.31
C PHE A 37 -3.62 -10.25 7.23
N ILE A 38 -2.62 -10.98 6.75
CA ILE A 38 -1.74 -10.52 5.66
C ILE A 38 -2.55 -10.19 4.40
N GLU A 39 -3.49 -11.06 4.03
CA GLU A 39 -4.35 -10.83 2.88
C GLU A 39 -5.19 -9.56 3.05
N GLN A 40 -5.75 -9.37 4.23
CA GLN A 40 -6.57 -8.18 4.52
C GLN A 40 -5.73 -6.90 4.61
N LEU A 41 -4.48 -6.99 5.06
CA LEU A 41 -3.55 -5.86 5.03
C LEU A 41 -3.26 -5.42 3.59
N LYS A 42 -3.10 -6.35 2.67
CA LYS A 42 -2.89 -6.04 1.24
C LYS A 42 -4.11 -5.31 0.65
N ILE A 43 -5.31 -5.79 0.98
CA ILE A 43 -6.55 -5.15 0.55
C ILE A 43 -6.66 -3.75 1.16
N LYS A 44 -6.33 -3.62 2.43
CA LYS A 44 -6.34 -2.33 3.14
C LYS A 44 -5.36 -1.34 2.52
N LEU A 45 -4.19 -1.81 2.13
CA LEU A 45 -3.18 -0.98 1.46
C LEU A 45 -3.72 -0.42 0.14
N LEU A 46 -4.40 -1.26 -0.66
CA LEU A 46 -5.03 -0.81 -1.90
C LEU A 46 -6.14 0.21 -1.63
N GLU A 47 -6.93 0.02 -0.58
CA GLU A 47 -7.97 0.98 -0.18
C GLU A 47 -7.35 2.34 0.15
N GLU A 48 -6.29 2.34 0.98
CA GLU A 48 -5.64 3.60 1.38
C GLU A 48 -4.91 4.27 0.20
N ALA A 49 -4.34 3.50 -0.72
CA ALA A 49 -3.75 4.04 -1.94
C ALA A 49 -4.82 4.75 -2.79
N GLN A 50 -6.01 4.18 -2.88
CA GLN A 50 -7.14 4.80 -3.57
C GLN A 50 -7.58 6.09 -2.86
N GLU A 51 -7.60 6.09 -1.52
CA GLU A 51 -7.90 7.29 -0.75
C GLU A 51 -6.90 8.41 -1.01
N VAL A 52 -5.60 8.08 -1.13
CA VAL A 52 -4.56 9.05 -1.52
C VAL A 52 -4.91 9.70 -2.85
N CYS A 53 -5.37 8.92 -3.83
CA CYS A 53 -5.73 9.43 -5.16
C CYS A 53 -6.95 10.37 -5.11
N CYS A 54 -7.77 10.28 -4.07
CA CYS A 54 -8.98 11.09 -3.92
C CYS A 54 -8.79 12.32 -3.03
N THR A 55 -7.60 12.55 -2.48
CA THR A 55 -7.34 13.71 -1.62
C THR A 55 -7.29 15.01 -2.41
N ASN A 56 -7.82 16.08 -1.82
CA ASN A 56 -7.84 17.41 -2.43
C ASN A 56 -7.06 18.45 -1.60
N THR A 57 -6.71 18.12 -0.37
CA THR A 57 -5.98 19.00 0.54
C THR A 57 -4.71 18.34 1.03
N LYS A 58 -3.76 19.15 1.45
CA LYS A 58 -2.52 18.69 2.05
C LYS A 58 -2.79 17.91 3.35
N GLU A 59 -3.73 18.39 4.14
CA GLU A 59 -4.12 17.76 5.41
C GLU A 59 -4.68 16.36 5.20
N ASP A 60 -5.57 16.19 4.23
CA ASP A 60 -6.15 14.89 3.88
C ASP A 60 -5.06 13.94 3.37
N LEU A 61 -4.14 14.43 2.54
CA LEU A 61 -3.03 13.64 2.03
C LEU A 61 -2.13 13.13 3.18
N ILE A 62 -1.83 13.98 4.16
CA ILE A 62 -1.04 13.60 5.32
C ILE A 62 -1.72 12.47 6.09
N GLU A 63 -3.03 12.56 6.31
CA GLU A 63 -3.78 11.52 7.02
C GLU A 63 -3.74 10.18 6.29
N GLU A 64 -3.95 10.18 4.98
CA GLU A 64 -3.92 8.95 4.19
C GLU A 64 -2.52 8.33 4.11
N LEU A 65 -1.48 9.15 4.00
CA LEU A 65 -0.10 8.66 4.05
C LEU A 65 0.24 8.08 5.43
N ALA A 66 -0.29 8.67 6.51
CA ALA A 66 -0.14 8.12 7.86
C ALA A 66 -0.81 6.75 7.98
N ASP A 67 -1.98 6.57 7.38
CA ASP A 67 -2.67 5.27 7.36
C ASP A 67 -1.84 4.22 6.60
N ILE A 68 -1.21 4.59 5.50
CA ILE A 68 -0.29 3.70 4.77
C ILE A 68 0.90 3.29 5.64
N LEU A 69 1.48 4.23 6.38
CA LEU A 69 2.58 3.92 7.31
C LEU A 69 2.13 2.95 8.40
N GLU A 70 0.90 3.08 8.90
CA GLU A 70 0.35 2.16 9.91
C GLU A 70 0.22 0.75 9.34
N ILE A 71 -0.22 0.62 8.10
CA ILE A 71 -0.30 -0.67 7.41
C ILE A 71 1.10 -1.27 7.24
N ILE A 72 2.10 -0.47 6.86
CA ILE A 72 3.49 -0.93 6.75
C ILE A 72 3.97 -1.47 8.10
N SER A 73 3.68 -0.76 9.19
CA SER A 73 4.03 -1.21 10.54
C SER A 73 3.37 -2.54 10.89
N ALA A 74 2.12 -2.74 10.49
CA ALA A 74 1.40 -4.00 10.73
C ALA A 74 2.04 -5.16 9.94
N PHE A 75 2.44 -4.94 8.69
CA PHE A 75 3.21 -5.92 7.92
C PHE A 75 4.52 -6.29 8.62
N CYS A 76 5.23 -5.30 9.12
CA CYS A 76 6.49 -5.53 9.85
C CYS A 76 6.27 -6.46 11.05
N THR A 77 5.22 -6.21 11.82
CA THR A 77 4.91 -7.02 13.00
C THR A 77 4.57 -8.46 12.63
N VAL A 78 3.67 -8.66 11.68
CA VAL A 78 3.20 -10.02 11.32
C VAL A 78 4.25 -10.83 10.57
N GLN A 79 5.14 -10.18 9.83
CA GLN A 79 6.19 -10.83 9.03
C GLN A 79 7.56 -10.85 9.71
N ASN A 80 7.67 -10.37 10.95
CA ASN A 80 8.95 -10.29 11.67
C ASN A 80 10.01 -9.48 10.91
N ILE A 81 9.62 -8.35 10.34
CA ILE A 81 10.51 -7.43 9.65
C ILE A 81 10.77 -6.24 10.57
N ALA A 82 12.03 -5.87 10.77
CA ALA A 82 12.34 -4.61 11.45
C ALA A 82 12.05 -3.44 10.47
N PHE A 83 11.35 -2.42 10.94
CA PHE A 83 11.04 -1.26 10.10
C PHE A 83 12.31 -0.65 9.49
N GLN A 84 13.42 -0.67 10.23
CA GLN A 84 14.70 -0.18 9.75
C GLN A 84 15.22 -0.94 8.53
N GLU A 85 14.86 -2.22 8.36
CA GLU A 85 15.25 -2.99 7.17
C GLU A 85 14.63 -2.39 5.91
N ILE A 86 13.37 -1.96 6.00
CA ILE A 86 12.66 -1.29 4.88
C ILE A 86 13.35 0.04 4.58
N ILE A 87 13.65 0.81 5.60
CA ILE A 87 14.32 2.12 5.44
C ILE A 87 15.71 1.93 4.81
N ASN A 88 16.45 0.92 5.21
CA ASN A 88 17.79 0.64 4.66
C ASN A 88 17.71 0.30 3.17
N ILE A 89 16.76 -0.53 2.77
CA ILE A 89 16.56 -0.88 1.35
C ILE A 89 16.10 0.34 0.55
N LYS A 90 15.19 1.15 1.11
CA LYS A 90 14.76 2.41 0.49
C LYS A 90 15.97 3.30 0.21
N ASN A 91 16.82 3.50 1.20
CA ASN A 91 18.01 4.35 1.07
C ASN A 91 19.00 3.79 0.07
N LYS A 92 19.20 2.47 0.05
CA LYS A 92 20.08 1.81 -0.93
C LYS A 92 19.58 2.03 -2.36
N LYS A 93 18.28 1.86 -2.58
CA LYS A 93 17.67 2.13 -3.89
C LYS A 93 17.81 3.61 -4.27
N HIS A 94 17.61 4.51 -3.32
CA HIS A 94 17.78 5.95 -3.54
C HIS A 94 19.21 6.27 -3.96
N ASN A 95 20.20 5.71 -3.28
CA ASN A 95 21.62 5.93 -3.61
C ASN A 95 22.00 5.37 -4.98
N ASN A 96 21.44 4.23 -5.37
CA ASN A 96 21.78 3.54 -6.62
C ASN A 96 20.97 4.03 -7.82
N ARG A 97 19.71 4.39 -7.62
CA ARG A 97 18.76 4.72 -8.71
C ARG A 97 18.18 6.12 -8.62
N GLY A 98 18.40 6.81 -7.51
CA GLY A 98 17.84 8.14 -7.24
C GLY A 98 16.41 8.06 -6.70
N GLY A 99 15.87 9.22 -6.39
CA GLY A 99 14.45 9.41 -6.05
C GLY A 99 13.69 9.92 -7.27
N PHE A 100 12.63 10.69 -7.00
CA PHE A 100 11.74 11.21 -8.05
C PHE A 100 11.83 12.73 -8.22
N GLU A 101 12.82 13.38 -7.64
CA GLU A 101 12.97 14.84 -7.68
C GLU A 101 13.18 15.36 -9.12
N GLY A 102 13.73 14.52 -10.00
CA GLY A 102 13.94 14.87 -11.40
C GLY A 102 12.67 14.89 -12.23
N ARG A 103 11.56 14.38 -11.70
CA ARG A 103 10.24 14.35 -12.36
C ARG A 103 10.27 13.75 -13.77
N LYS A 104 11.11 12.72 -13.96
CA LYS A 104 11.30 12.11 -15.28
C LYS A 104 10.17 11.13 -15.57
N PHE A 105 9.34 11.48 -16.53
CA PHE A 105 8.26 10.62 -17.02
C PHE A 105 8.75 9.95 -18.31
N VAL A 106 9.14 8.68 -18.22
CA VAL A 106 9.70 7.95 -19.36
C VAL A 106 8.55 7.48 -20.26
N THR A 107 8.55 7.94 -21.51
CA THR A 107 7.54 7.57 -22.50
C THR A 107 7.93 6.33 -23.28
N ILE A 108 9.19 6.24 -23.71
CA ILE A 108 9.72 5.12 -24.48
C ILE A 108 11.11 4.81 -23.94
N ALA A 109 11.42 3.53 -23.82
CA ALA A 109 12.78 3.07 -23.55
C ALA A 109 13.20 2.13 -24.70
N GLU A 110 14.35 2.41 -25.29
CA GLU A 110 14.95 1.55 -26.32
C GLU A 110 16.13 0.83 -25.69
N HIS A 111 16.12 -0.49 -25.75
CA HIS A 111 17.14 -1.32 -25.12
C HIS A 111 17.88 -2.13 -26.17
N PRO A 112 19.21 -2.27 -26.04
CA PRO A 112 19.94 -3.16 -26.90
C PRO A 112 19.43 -4.60 -26.80
N ILE A 113 19.38 -5.30 -27.93
CA ILE A 113 19.01 -6.71 -27.97
C ILE A 113 20.00 -7.51 -27.10
N GLY A 114 19.48 -8.36 -26.21
CA GLY A 114 20.26 -9.14 -25.26
C GLY A 114 20.58 -8.43 -23.94
N SER A 115 20.20 -7.15 -23.80
CA SER A 115 20.45 -6.39 -22.58
C SER A 115 19.48 -6.77 -21.44
N PHE A 116 19.83 -6.38 -20.23
CA PHE A 116 18.95 -6.54 -19.06
C PHE A 116 17.62 -5.81 -19.25
N GLY A 117 17.67 -4.59 -19.80
CA GLY A 117 16.46 -3.78 -20.02
C GLY A 117 15.49 -4.45 -20.97
N GLU A 118 15.98 -5.06 -22.07
CA GLU A 118 15.15 -5.83 -22.99
C GLU A 118 14.44 -6.99 -22.26
N LYS A 119 15.22 -7.79 -21.53
CA LYS A 119 14.69 -8.97 -20.82
C LYS A 119 13.65 -8.55 -19.79
N TYR A 120 13.89 -7.48 -19.08
CA TYR A 120 12.97 -6.93 -18.08
C TYR A 120 11.62 -6.57 -18.71
N CYS A 121 11.63 -5.90 -19.84
CA CYS A 121 10.40 -5.52 -20.56
C CYS A 121 9.68 -6.74 -21.14
N LEU A 122 10.42 -7.68 -21.74
CA LEU A 122 9.83 -8.88 -22.33
C LEU A 122 9.17 -9.81 -21.30
N ASN A 123 9.59 -9.75 -20.04
CA ASN A 123 9.00 -10.54 -18.96
C ASN A 123 7.58 -10.07 -18.57
N ASP A 124 7.19 -8.86 -18.94
CA ASP A 124 5.86 -8.33 -18.64
C ASP A 124 5.33 -7.52 -19.83
N PRO A 125 4.89 -8.20 -20.90
CA PRO A 125 4.46 -7.53 -22.13
C PRO A 125 3.17 -6.71 -21.97
N GLU A 126 2.34 -7.00 -20.99
CA GLU A 126 1.16 -6.18 -20.70
C GLU A 126 1.54 -4.82 -20.13
N LYS A 127 2.53 -4.81 -19.23
CA LYS A 127 3.02 -3.59 -18.59
C LYS A 127 3.94 -2.79 -19.52
N TYR A 128 4.71 -3.50 -20.36
CA TYR A 128 5.67 -2.90 -21.27
C TYR A 128 5.42 -3.38 -22.71
N PRO A 129 4.35 -2.92 -23.37
CA PRO A 129 4.07 -3.35 -24.73
C PRO A 129 5.15 -2.88 -25.70
N GLU A 130 5.61 -3.79 -26.55
CA GLU A 130 6.60 -3.45 -27.56
C GLU A 130 5.97 -2.59 -28.67
N ILE A 131 6.71 -1.56 -29.08
CA ILE A 131 6.31 -0.71 -30.20
C ILE A 131 7.01 -1.25 -31.45
N LEU A 132 6.21 -1.68 -32.41
CA LEU A 132 6.68 -2.17 -33.69
C LEU A 132 6.45 -1.08 -34.77
N ASP A 133 7.49 -0.63 -35.42
CA ASP A 133 7.41 0.39 -36.46
C ASP A 133 6.97 -0.20 -37.82
#